data_1ee290091ea60535825f1fda5fced61b
#
_entry.id   1ee290091ea60535825f1fda5fced61b
#
_cell.length_a   1.000
_cell.length_b   1.000
_cell.length_c   1.000
_cell.angle_alpha   90.00
_cell.angle_beta   90.00
_cell.angle_gamma   90.00
#
_symmetry.space_group_name_H-M   'P 1'
#
loop_
_entity.id
_entity.type
_entity.pdbx_description
1 polymer ?
#
loop_
_entity_poly.entity_id
_entity_poly.type
_entity_poly.pdbx_seq_one_letter_code
_entity_poly.pdbx_strand_id
1 'polypeptide(L)'
;TEFLKSHANCALFLDCGLGKTVISLTMISDLLYDSYEVSRVLVISPLRVTSVWADEVRKWEHLNNIRVERVVGAQKDRITALSRRAELYVINRENVEWLVKHYAGRRLPFDMLVIDELSSFKNSRAKRFIALKRVIGQFDRVVGLTGTPAPNGLEDLWPQVFLLDRGKRLGRTMHSYLDMFFSTPSSWLPYKHELKPGAEDEIYRRIGDICVSMR
;
A
#
# COMPACT_ATOMS: atom_id res chain seq x y z
N THR A 1 -6.03 -12.48 -9.66
CA THR A 1 -5.21 -11.56 -10.50
C THR A 1 -6.09 -10.55 -11.22
N GLU A 2 -7.21 -10.97 -11.85
CA GLU A 2 -8.08 -10.11 -12.67
C GLU A 2 -8.59 -8.86 -11.93
N PHE A 3 -9.04 -9.01 -10.68
CA PHE A 3 -9.45 -7.86 -9.87
C PHE A 3 -8.34 -6.80 -9.73
N LEU A 4 -7.09 -7.22 -9.49
CA LEU A 4 -5.95 -6.31 -9.38
C LEU A 4 -5.61 -5.63 -10.70
N LYS A 5 -5.83 -6.28 -11.83
CA LYS A 5 -5.59 -5.72 -13.16
C LYS A 5 -6.66 -4.69 -13.52
N SER A 6 -7.92 -5.00 -13.26
CA SER A 6 -9.06 -4.12 -13.60
C SER A 6 -9.19 -2.88 -12.69
N HIS A 7 -8.54 -2.86 -11.51
CA HIS A 7 -8.61 -1.74 -10.57
C HIS A 7 -7.23 -1.12 -10.37
N ALA A 8 -7.04 0.09 -10.85
CA ALA A 8 -5.77 0.81 -10.72
C ALA A 8 -5.40 1.06 -9.24
N ASN A 9 -6.40 1.27 -8.38
CA ASN A 9 -6.22 1.51 -6.96
C ASN A 9 -7.10 0.57 -6.16
N CYS A 10 -6.50 -0.42 -5.49
CA CYS A 10 -7.26 -1.45 -4.78
C CYS A 10 -6.47 -2.09 -3.64
N ALA A 11 -7.14 -2.89 -2.83
CA ALA A 11 -6.50 -3.70 -1.81
C ALA A 11 -6.99 -5.16 -1.80
N LEU A 12 -6.08 -6.07 -1.47
CA LEU A 12 -6.39 -7.46 -1.14
C LEU A 12 -6.27 -7.67 0.38
N PHE A 13 -7.38 -8.07 0.98
CA PHE A 13 -7.46 -8.48 2.38
C PHE A 13 -7.45 -10.00 2.43
N LEU A 14 -6.26 -10.58 2.36
CA LEU A 14 -6.03 -12.02 2.35
C LEU A 14 -5.17 -12.43 3.53
N ASP A 15 -5.49 -13.54 4.17
CA ASP A 15 -4.70 -14.07 5.28
C ASP A 15 -3.26 -14.42 4.86
N CYS A 16 -2.38 -14.58 5.86
CA CYS A 16 -0.99 -14.98 5.63
C CYS A 16 -0.95 -16.36 4.97
N GLY A 17 -0.04 -16.55 4.01
CA GLY A 17 0.13 -17.83 3.31
C GLY A 17 -0.76 -18.02 2.07
N LEU A 18 -1.75 -17.16 1.81
CA LEU A 18 -2.63 -17.27 0.64
C LEU A 18 -2.01 -16.72 -0.67
N GLY A 19 -0.68 -16.68 -0.77
CA GLY A 19 0.01 -16.36 -2.03
C GLY A 19 -0.08 -14.89 -2.47
N LYS A 20 -0.31 -13.92 -1.55
CA LYS A 20 -0.38 -12.49 -1.90
C LYS A 20 0.77 -12.02 -2.79
N THR A 21 2.00 -12.45 -2.46
CA THR A 21 3.21 -12.05 -3.19
C THR A 21 3.20 -12.56 -4.63
N VAL A 22 2.95 -13.85 -4.85
CA VAL A 22 2.93 -14.42 -6.21
C VAL A 22 1.76 -13.88 -7.04
N ILE A 23 0.57 -13.69 -6.44
CA ILE A 23 -0.58 -13.08 -7.10
C ILE A 23 -0.24 -11.66 -7.58
N SER A 24 0.43 -10.88 -6.72
CA SER A 24 0.86 -9.51 -7.05
C SER A 24 1.96 -9.49 -8.11
N LEU A 25 2.94 -10.40 -8.03
CA LEU A 25 4.00 -10.51 -9.02
C LEU A 25 3.48 -10.95 -10.38
N THR A 26 2.51 -11.88 -10.43
CA THR A 26 1.87 -12.28 -11.70
C THR A 26 1.12 -11.09 -12.31
N MET A 27 0.36 -10.34 -11.53
CA MET A 27 -0.29 -9.12 -12.02
C MET A 27 0.74 -8.09 -12.51
N ILE A 28 1.85 -7.90 -11.77
CA ILE A 28 2.93 -6.98 -12.19
C ILE A 28 3.56 -7.45 -13.50
N SER A 29 3.80 -8.76 -13.67
CA SER A 29 4.32 -9.33 -14.92
C SER A 29 3.41 -9.03 -16.11
N ASP A 30 2.10 -9.27 -15.96
CA ASP A 30 1.10 -8.96 -16.98
C ASP A 30 1.09 -7.46 -17.35
N LEU A 31 1.16 -6.58 -16.34
CA LEU A 31 1.16 -5.12 -16.56
C LEU A 31 2.47 -4.61 -17.20
N LEU A 32 3.61 -5.27 -16.94
CA LEU A 32 4.92 -4.92 -17.49
C LEU A 32 5.08 -5.39 -18.94
N TYR A 33 4.65 -6.64 -19.24
CA TYR A 33 5.07 -7.34 -20.46
C TYR A 33 3.92 -7.64 -21.43
N ASP A 34 2.68 -7.72 -20.95
CA ASP A 34 1.53 -8.00 -21.79
C ASP A 34 0.76 -6.74 -22.16
N SER A 35 0.38 -5.93 -21.17
CA SER A 35 -0.39 -4.70 -21.42
C SER A 35 0.47 -3.42 -21.51
N TYR A 36 1.73 -3.47 -21.05
CA TYR A 36 2.66 -2.33 -21.03
C TYR A 36 2.12 -1.09 -20.30
N GLU A 37 1.27 -1.31 -19.30
CA GLU A 37 0.66 -0.22 -18.52
C GLU A 37 1.63 0.37 -17.49
N VAL A 38 2.63 -0.39 -17.05
CA VAL A 38 3.64 0.06 -16.09
C VAL A 38 5.04 -0.27 -16.59
N SER A 39 6.02 0.49 -16.13
CA SER A 39 7.44 0.29 -16.45
C SER A 39 8.31 0.08 -15.23
N ARG A 40 7.94 0.68 -14.10
CA ARG A 40 8.68 0.57 -12.84
C ARG A 40 7.74 0.50 -11.65
N VAL A 41 7.93 -0.53 -10.84
CA VAL A 41 7.12 -0.82 -9.66
C VAL A 41 7.93 -0.62 -8.39
N LEU A 42 7.38 0.13 -7.45
CA LEU A 42 7.89 0.23 -6.09
C LEU A 42 7.08 -0.68 -5.16
N VAL A 43 7.76 -1.56 -4.44
CA VAL A 43 7.15 -2.35 -3.35
C VAL A 43 7.64 -1.82 -2.01
N ILE A 44 6.73 -1.44 -1.14
CA ILE A 44 7.01 -1.12 0.26
C ILE A 44 6.62 -2.32 1.10
N SER A 45 7.57 -2.92 1.83
CA SER A 45 7.33 -4.10 2.66
C SER A 45 8.03 -4.02 4.03
N PRO A 46 7.71 -4.88 5.00
CA PRO A 46 8.54 -5.05 6.20
C PRO A 46 9.96 -5.50 5.82
N LEU A 47 10.99 -5.01 6.52
CA LEU A 47 12.40 -5.31 6.20
C LEU A 47 12.68 -6.81 6.00
N ARG A 48 12.15 -7.65 6.90
CA ARG A 48 12.33 -9.12 6.85
C ARG A 48 11.67 -9.78 5.62
N VAL A 49 10.72 -9.10 4.98
CA VAL A 49 9.98 -9.62 3.83
C VAL A 49 10.56 -9.11 2.50
N THR A 50 11.46 -8.12 2.53
CA THR A 50 12.04 -7.56 1.30
C THR A 50 12.77 -8.59 0.41
N SER A 51 13.36 -9.65 1.00
CA SER A 51 13.99 -10.73 0.23
C SER A 51 12.98 -11.68 -0.40
N VAL A 52 11.83 -11.87 0.24
CA VAL A 52 10.79 -12.80 -0.23
C VAL A 52 10.31 -12.42 -1.64
N TRP A 53 10.21 -11.14 -1.95
CA TRP A 53 9.83 -10.67 -3.29
C TRP A 53 10.82 -11.13 -4.36
N ALA A 54 12.13 -11.05 -4.09
CA ALA A 54 13.16 -11.52 -5.01
C ALA A 54 13.21 -13.06 -5.10
N ASP A 55 12.96 -13.74 -3.97
CA ASP A 55 12.95 -15.20 -3.91
C ASP A 55 11.73 -15.78 -4.67
N GLU A 56 10.56 -15.16 -4.54
CA GLU A 56 9.37 -15.57 -5.29
C GLU A 56 9.55 -15.35 -6.80
N VAL A 57 10.19 -14.27 -7.24
CA VAL A 57 10.51 -14.07 -8.67
C VAL A 57 11.36 -15.23 -9.21
N ARG A 58 12.38 -15.67 -8.47
CA ARG A 58 13.24 -16.79 -8.90
C ARG A 58 12.55 -18.15 -8.86
N LYS A 59 11.55 -18.30 -8.02
CA LYS A 59 10.82 -19.55 -7.81
C LYS A 59 9.85 -19.88 -8.95
N TRP A 60 9.30 -18.85 -9.61
CA TRP A 60 8.26 -19.01 -10.61
C TRP A 60 8.79 -18.67 -12.01
N GLU A 61 8.75 -19.63 -12.94
CA GLU A 61 9.29 -19.51 -14.28
C GLU A 61 8.72 -18.29 -15.05
N HIS A 62 7.41 -18.06 -14.96
CA HIS A 62 6.74 -16.94 -15.64
C HIS A 62 7.15 -15.55 -15.11
N LEU A 63 7.88 -15.47 -14.00
CA LEU A 63 8.36 -14.22 -13.41
C LEU A 63 9.85 -13.95 -13.67
N ASN A 64 10.58 -14.87 -14.28
CA ASN A 64 12.04 -14.79 -14.45
C ASN A 64 12.54 -13.56 -15.22
N ASN A 65 11.67 -12.89 -15.98
CA ASN A 65 11.99 -11.68 -16.73
C ASN A 65 12.01 -10.42 -15.84
N ILE A 66 11.49 -10.48 -14.60
CA ILE A 66 11.43 -9.33 -13.69
C ILE A 66 12.76 -9.19 -12.96
N ARG A 67 13.48 -8.10 -13.20
CA ARG A 67 14.67 -7.74 -12.43
C ARG A 67 14.25 -7.05 -11.14
N VAL A 68 14.77 -7.53 -10.02
CA VAL A 68 14.43 -7.05 -8.67
C VAL A 68 15.65 -6.38 -8.03
N GLU A 69 15.51 -5.13 -7.61
CA GLU A 69 16.51 -4.42 -6.79
C GLU A 69 15.96 -4.18 -5.38
N ARG A 70 16.76 -4.55 -4.37
CA ARG A 70 16.41 -4.32 -2.97
C ARG A 70 17.03 -3.02 -2.48
N VAL A 71 16.19 -2.03 -2.16
CA VAL A 71 16.58 -0.70 -1.70
C VAL A 71 16.65 -0.68 -0.16
N VAL A 72 17.63 -1.39 0.39
CA VAL A 72 17.81 -1.60 1.84
C VAL A 72 19.25 -1.32 2.28
N GLY A 73 19.52 -1.34 3.58
CA GLY A 73 20.87 -1.12 4.13
C GLY A 73 21.22 0.34 4.33
N ALA A 74 22.50 0.68 4.25
CA ALA A 74 23.00 2.04 4.40
C ALA A 74 22.53 2.95 3.25
N GLN A 75 22.58 4.27 3.45
CA GLN A 75 22.14 5.22 2.43
C GLN A 75 22.88 5.03 1.09
N LYS A 76 24.18 4.76 1.13
CA LYS A 76 25.00 4.51 -0.07
C LYS A 76 24.46 3.30 -0.85
N ASP A 77 24.13 2.23 -0.16
CA ASP A 77 23.65 0.99 -0.77
C ASP A 77 22.29 1.21 -1.43
N ARG A 78 21.39 1.96 -0.76
CA ARG A 78 20.07 2.32 -1.30
C ARG A 78 20.18 3.18 -2.56
N ILE A 79 21.10 4.16 -2.58
CA ILE A 79 21.35 5.00 -3.76
C ILE A 79 21.87 4.13 -4.91
N THR A 80 22.81 3.24 -4.64
CA THR A 80 23.34 2.30 -5.63
C THR A 80 22.24 1.39 -6.19
N ALA A 81 21.38 0.85 -5.34
CA ALA A 81 20.24 0.03 -5.78
C ALA A 81 19.26 0.83 -6.67
N LEU A 82 18.96 2.09 -6.32
CA LEU A 82 18.09 2.95 -7.13
C LEU A 82 18.71 3.35 -8.48
N SER A 83 20.04 3.35 -8.61
CA SER A 83 20.74 3.66 -9.88
C SER A 83 20.79 2.47 -10.84
N ARG A 84 20.59 1.26 -10.37
CA ARG A 84 20.56 0.05 -11.21
C ARG A 84 19.23 -0.03 -11.97
N ARG A 85 19.28 -0.62 -13.16
CA ARG A 85 18.08 -0.83 -13.98
C ARG A 85 17.34 -2.08 -13.54
N ALA A 86 16.12 -1.91 -13.05
CA ALA A 86 15.19 -2.97 -12.68
C ALA A 86 13.75 -2.55 -12.98
N GLU A 87 12.86 -3.51 -13.04
CA GLU A 87 11.41 -3.30 -13.14
C GLU A 87 10.76 -3.21 -11.75
N LEU A 88 11.31 -3.94 -10.76
CA LEU A 88 10.78 -4.03 -9.41
C LEU A 88 11.81 -3.55 -8.38
N TYR A 89 11.45 -2.55 -7.60
CA TYR A 89 12.26 -2.03 -6.50
C TYR A 89 11.56 -2.30 -5.18
N VAL A 90 12.22 -3.01 -4.27
CA VAL A 90 11.66 -3.37 -2.96
C VAL A 90 12.35 -2.59 -1.85
N ILE A 91 11.61 -1.73 -1.16
CA ILE A 91 12.11 -0.92 -0.05
C ILE A 91 11.41 -1.30 1.27
N ASN A 92 12.14 -1.24 2.38
CA ASN A 92 11.49 -1.41 3.66
C ASN A 92 10.74 -0.13 4.10
N ARG A 93 9.60 -0.33 4.74
CA ARG A 93 8.66 0.75 5.14
C ARG A 93 9.29 1.85 5.99
N GLU A 94 10.34 1.53 6.74
CA GLU A 94 11.08 2.50 7.58
C GLU A 94 11.86 3.52 6.73
N ASN A 95 12.22 3.16 5.49
CA ASN A 95 12.96 4.01 4.57
C ASN A 95 12.07 4.85 3.63
N VAL A 96 10.75 4.77 3.74
CA VAL A 96 9.82 5.54 2.89
C VAL A 96 10.04 7.05 3.03
N GLU A 97 10.22 7.57 4.26
CA GLU A 97 10.49 8.98 4.48
C GLU A 97 11.79 9.43 3.79
N TRP A 98 12.84 8.60 3.89
CA TRP A 98 14.10 8.84 3.21
C TRP A 98 13.93 8.85 1.69
N LEU A 99 13.21 7.90 1.12
CA LEU A 99 12.97 7.84 -0.32
C LEU A 99 12.27 9.09 -0.84
N VAL A 100 11.22 9.53 -0.16
CA VAL A 100 10.49 10.75 -0.53
C VAL A 100 11.39 11.99 -0.44
N LYS A 101 12.25 12.08 0.59
CA LYS A 101 13.24 13.15 0.71
C LYS A 101 14.33 13.08 -0.37
N HIS A 102 14.78 11.89 -0.73
CA HIS A 102 15.79 11.69 -1.78
C HIS A 102 15.32 12.22 -3.15
N TYR A 103 14.02 12.09 -3.44
CA TYR A 103 13.42 12.63 -4.67
C TYR A 103 12.74 14.01 -4.47
N ALA A 104 13.01 14.72 -3.37
CA ALA A 104 12.41 16.03 -3.15
C ALA A 104 12.66 16.98 -4.33
N GLY A 105 11.60 17.63 -4.81
CA GLY A 105 11.64 18.51 -5.99
C GLY A 105 11.64 17.78 -7.35
N ARG A 106 11.58 16.45 -7.37
CA ARG A 106 11.50 15.62 -8.58
C ARG A 106 10.35 14.62 -8.48
N ARG A 107 9.82 14.17 -9.61
CA ARG A 107 8.86 13.04 -9.64
C ARG A 107 9.60 11.74 -9.25
N LEU A 108 8.92 10.89 -8.50
CA LEU A 108 9.38 9.52 -8.25
C LEU A 108 9.42 8.75 -9.58
N PRO A 109 10.46 7.95 -9.85
CA PRO A 109 10.60 7.22 -11.11
C PRO A 109 9.82 5.89 -11.12
N PHE A 110 8.64 5.88 -10.52
CA PHE A 110 7.79 4.68 -10.39
C PHE A 110 6.37 4.99 -10.84
N ASP A 111 5.79 4.10 -11.64
CA ASP A 111 4.42 4.20 -12.14
C ASP A 111 3.43 3.54 -11.17
N MET A 112 3.87 2.45 -10.53
CA MET A 112 3.04 1.65 -9.65
C MET A 112 3.65 1.51 -8.26
N LEU A 113 2.78 1.50 -7.26
CA LEU A 113 3.10 1.24 -5.87
C LEU A 113 2.38 0.00 -5.37
N VAL A 114 3.11 -0.91 -4.75
CA VAL A 114 2.54 -2.01 -3.95
C VAL A 114 2.93 -1.79 -2.49
N ILE A 115 1.96 -1.81 -1.59
CA ILE A 115 2.18 -1.71 -0.15
C ILE A 115 1.92 -3.08 0.47
N ASP A 116 2.98 -3.81 0.72
CA ASP A 116 2.92 -5.09 1.42
C ASP A 116 2.83 -4.84 2.93
N GLU A 117 1.82 -5.42 3.57
CA GLU A 117 1.35 -5.10 4.91
C GLU A 117 0.84 -3.65 5.02
N LEU A 118 -0.25 -3.36 4.27
CA LEU A 118 -0.91 -2.05 4.23
C LEU A 118 -1.30 -1.56 5.63
N SER A 119 -1.68 -2.47 6.55
CA SER A 119 -2.00 -2.18 7.95
C SER A 119 -0.85 -1.51 8.72
N SER A 120 0.38 -1.61 8.22
CA SER A 120 1.52 -0.87 8.78
C SER A 120 1.41 0.65 8.61
N PHE A 121 0.51 1.13 7.76
CA PHE A 121 0.21 2.55 7.53
C PHE A 121 -1.06 3.04 8.24
N LYS A 122 -1.63 2.26 9.16
CA LYS A 122 -2.84 2.58 9.93
C LYS A 122 -2.76 3.86 10.79
N ASN A 123 -1.56 4.32 11.13
CA ASN A 123 -1.38 5.54 11.90
C ASN A 123 -1.15 6.74 10.96
N SER A 124 -2.16 7.61 10.86
CA SER A 124 -2.13 8.84 10.04
C SER A 124 -1.10 9.88 10.48
N ARG A 125 -0.60 9.81 11.72
CA ARG A 125 0.42 10.72 12.28
C ARG A 125 1.84 10.19 12.07
N ALA A 126 2.00 8.94 11.64
CA ALA A 126 3.33 8.36 11.42
C ALA A 126 4.07 9.07 10.27
N LYS A 127 5.37 9.35 10.46
CA LYS A 127 6.21 10.04 9.47
C LYS A 127 6.16 9.39 8.09
N ARG A 128 6.17 8.04 8.03
CA ARG A 128 6.07 7.27 6.77
C ARG A 128 4.73 7.50 6.04
N PHE A 129 3.60 7.57 6.78
CA PHE A 129 2.30 7.88 6.18
C PHE A 129 2.28 9.31 5.64
N ILE A 130 2.74 10.29 6.44
CA ILE A 130 2.79 11.70 6.04
C ILE A 130 3.67 11.89 4.80
N ALA A 131 4.82 11.22 4.74
CA ALA A 131 5.71 11.26 3.59
C ALA A 131 5.03 10.66 2.35
N LEU A 132 4.48 9.45 2.45
CA LEU A 132 3.84 8.77 1.33
C LEU A 132 2.59 9.51 0.83
N LYS A 133 1.78 10.06 1.74
CA LYS A 133 0.61 10.89 1.41
C LYS A 133 0.95 12.07 0.47
N ARG A 134 2.14 12.67 0.60
CA ARG A 134 2.58 13.81 -0.23
C ARG A 134 2.83 13.43 -1.68
N VAL A 135 3.22 12.20 -1.93
CA VAL A 135 3.65 11.71 -3.25
C VAL A 135 2.72 10.64 -3.84
N ILE A 136 1.71 10.20 -3.08
CA ILE A 136 0.81 9.11 -3.51
C ILE A 136 0.11 9.41 -4.85
N GLY A 137 -0.14 10.66 -5.16
CA GLY A 137 -0.73 11.09 -6.43
C GLY A 137 0.21 11.02 -7.63
N GLN A 138 1.48 10.66 -7.43
CA GLN A 138 2.45 10.48 -8.52
C GLN A 138 2.41 9.07 -9.11
N PHE A 139 1.78 8.11 -8.42
CA PHE A 139 1.61 6.74 -8.90
C PHE A 139 0.31 6.64 -9.69
N ASP A 140 0.37 5.96 -10.82
CA ASP A 140 -0.79 5.69 -11.68
C ASP A 140 -1.61 4.52 -11.11
N ARG A 141 -0.94 3.57 -10.41
CA ARG A 141 -1.57 2.43 -9.76
C ARG A 141 -1.06 2.26 -8.32
N VAL A 142 -1.98 1.96 -7.39
CA VAL A 142 -1.63 1.69 -5.98
C VAL A 142 -2.36 0.44 -5.50
N VAL A 143 -1.60 -0.58 -5.10
CA VAL A 143 -2.15 -1.85 -4.58
C VAL A 143 -1.72 -2.03 -3.13
N GLY A 144 -2.68 -2.27 -2.26
CA GLY A 144 -2.46 -2.59 -0.85
C GLY A 144 -2.68 -4.08 -0.57
N LEU A 145 -1.80 -4.69 0.24
CA LEU A 145 -1.90 -6.08 0.66
C LEU A 145 -1.88 -6.15 2.19
N THR A 146 -2.85 -6.81 2.80
CA THR A 146 -2.83 -7.09 4.25
C THR A 146 -3.75 -8.26 4.60
N GLY A 147 -3.44 -8.98 5.67
CA GLY A 147 -4.34 -9.97 6.26
C GLY A 147 -5.24 -9.39 7.35
N THR A 148 -4.85 -8.25 7.92
CA THR A 148 -5.51 -7.63 9.06
C THR A 148 -5.73 -6.14 8.82
N PRO A 149 -6.78 -5.74 8.06
CA PRO A 149 -6.95 -4.34 7.68
C PRO A 149 -7.30 -3.41 8.85
N ALA A 150 -8.01 -3.90 9.87
CA ALA A 150 -8.46 -3.11 11.02
C ALA A 150 -8.09 -3.78 12.35
N PRO A 151 -6.78 -3.94 12.67
CA PRO A 151 -6.35 -4.72 13.84
C PRO A 151 -6.73 -4.09 15.20
N ASN A 152 -6.97 -2.78 15.27
CA ASN A 152 -7.40 -2.08 16.46
C ASN A 152 -8.81 -1.47 16.34
N GLY A 153 -9.51 -1.75 15.25
CA GLY A 153 -10.82 -1.17 14.98
C GLY A 153 -10.88 -0.40 13.67
N LEU A 154 -12.08 0.01 13.26
CA LEU A 154 -12.31 0.60 11.95
C LEU A 154 -11.66 1.98 11.75
N GLU A 155 -11.22 2.65 12.81
CA GLU A 155 -10.39 3.87 12.70
C GLU A 155 -9.11 3.63 11.92
N ASP A 156 -8.54 2.42 12.01
CA ASP A 156 -7.33 2.00 11.31
C ASP A 156 -7.50 1.98 9.77
N LEU A 157 -8.74 1.92 9.25
CA LEU A 157 -9.01 1.84 7.82
C LEU A 157 -8.78 3.15 7.08
N TRP A 158 -9.09 4.29 7.68
CA TRP A 158 -8.99 5.57 6.98
C TRP A 158 -7.62 5.84 6.35
N PRO A 159 -6.49 5.72 7.08
CA PRO A 159 -5.20 6.00 6.47
C PRO A 159 -4.84 5.02 5.35
N GLN A 160 -5.26 3.77 5.47
CA GLN A 160 -5.01 2.74 4.48
C GLN A 160 -5.79 3.01 3.19
N VAL A 161 -7.09 3.25 3.30
CA VAL A 161 -7.98 3.58 2.16
C VAL A 161 -7.58 4.92 1.54
N PHE A 162 -7.14 5.89 2.36
CA PHE A 162 -6.65 7.17 1.84
C PHE A 162 -5.46 7.00 0.89
N LEU A 163 -4.54 6.07 1.16
CA LEU A 163 -3.40 5.79 0.27
C LEU A 163 -3.86 5.19 -1.07
N LEU A 164 -5.00 4.52 -1.12
CA LEU A 164 -5.56 3.98 -2.35
C LEU A 164 -6.32 5.05 -3.16
N ASP A 165 -7.21 5.82 -2.52
CA ASP A 165 -8.19 6.66 -3.22
C ASP A 165 -8.09 8.16 -2.93
N ARG A 166 -7.14 8.58 -2.09
CA ARG A 166 -6.92 9.97 -1.68
C ARG A 166 -8.12 10.59 -0.99
N GLY A 167 -8.87 9.77 -0.24
CA GLY A 167 -10.00 10.20 0.57
C GLY A 167 -11.33 10.35 -0.19
N LYS A 168 -11.46 9.73 -1.36
CA LYS A 168 -12.71 9.77 -2.14
C LYS A 168 -13.87 9.08 -1.40
N ARG A 169 -13.61 7.93 -0.72
CA ARG A 169 -14.65 7.11 -0.09
C ARG A 169 -14.89 7.43 1.37
N LEU A 170 -13.81 7.57 2.14
CA LEU A 170 -13.89 7.74 3.60
C LEU A 170 -13.62 9.17 4.07
N GLY A 171 -13.54 10.14 3.15
CA GLY A 171 -13.28 11.55 3.48
C GLY A 171 -11.80 11.94 3.40
N ARG A 172 -11.57 13.24 3.14
CA ARG A 172 -10.22 13.77 2.86
C ARG A 172 -9.34 13.92 4.10
N THR A 173 -9.94 13.90 5.28
CA THR A 173 -9.22 14.03 6.56
C THR A 173 -9.69 12.98 7.56
N MET A 174 -8.82 12.60 8.49
CA MET A 174 -9.17 11.71 9.60
C MET A 174 -10.32 12.29 10.44
N HIS A 175 -10.32 13.62 10.65
CA HIS A 175 -11.38 14.30 11.36
C HIS A 175 -12.76 14.11 10.67
N SER A 176 -12.83 14.37 9.37
CA SER A 176 -14.04 14.16 8.58
C SER A 176 -14.53 12.69 8.62
N TYR A 177 -13.62 11.74 8.63
CA TYR A 177 -13.95 10.32 8.78
C TYR A 177 -14.55 10.00 10.14
N LEU A 178 -13.91 10.50 11.22
CA LEU A 178 -14.40 10.32 12.57
C LEU A 178 -15.77 11.00 12.74
N ASP A 179 -15.96 12.20 12.25
CA ASP A 179 -17.25 12.91 12.34
C ASP A 179 -18.37 12.17 11.60
N MET A 180 -18.08 11.55 10.46
CA MET A 180 -19.08 10.81 9.71
C MET A 180 -19.50 9.51 10.40
N PHE A 181 -18.55 8.73 10.90
CA PHE A 181 -18.80 7.34 11.28
C PHE A 181 -18.71 7.05 12.76
N PHE A 182 -18.19 7.98 13.56
CA PHE A 182 -17.99 7.77 14.98
C PHE A 182 -18.66 8.85 15.80
N SER A 183 -18.95 8.54 17.05
CA SER A 183 -19.39 9.46 18.10
C SER A 183 -18.39 9.44 19.25
N THR A 184 -18.28 10.56 19.96
CA THR A 184 -17.52 10.64 21.20
C THR A 184 -18.51 10.52 22.36
N PRO A 185 -18.57 9.40 23.08
CA PRO A 185 -19.63 9.12 24.05
C PRO A 185 -19.59 10.02 25.29
N SER A 186 -18.46 10.68 25.57
CA SER A 186 -18.31 11.52 26.74
C SER A 186 -17.27 12.62 26.53
N SER A 187 -17.56 13.83 26.98
CA SER A 187 -16.61 14.95 27.03
C SER A 187 -15.38 14.68 27.92
N TRP A 188 -15.47 13.72 28.85
CA TRP A 188 -14.41 13.33 29.76
C TRP A 188 -13.41 12.32 29.15
N LEU A 189 -13.76 11.67 28.03
CA LEU A 189 -12.91 10.71 27.31
C LEU A 189 -12.85 11.06 25.82
N PRO A 190 -12.28 12.21 25.46
CA PRO A 190 -12.30 12.72 24.07
C PRO A 190 -11.50 11.86 23.07
N TYR A 191 -10.81 10.84 23.55
CA TYR A 191 -10.00 9.93 22.71
C TYR A 191 -10.69 8.58 22.45
N LYS A 192 -11.87 8.33 23.06
CA LYS A 192 -12.63 7.11 22.79
C LYS A 192 -13.71 7.41 21.78
N HIS A 193 -13.57 6.84 20.59
CA HIS A 193 -14.59 6.91 19.57
C HIS A 193 -15.38 5.59 19.55
N GLU A 194 -16.69 5.70 19.39
CA GLU A 194 -17.59 4.57 19.21
C GLU A 194 -18.28 4.69 17.86
N LEU A 195 -18.43 3.56 17.16
CA LEU A 195 -19.12 3.54 15.89
C LEU A 195 -20.59 3.99 16.04
N LYS A 196 -21.03 4.84 15.16
CA LYS A 196 -22.46 5.18 15.03
C LYS A 196 -23.24 3.95 14.55
N PRO A 197 -24.53 3.83 14.89
CA PRO A 197 -25.37 2.75 14.37
C PRO A 197 -25.32 2.69 12.84
N GLY A 198 -25.07 1.49 12.29
CA GLY A 198 -24.95 1.26 10.84
C GLY A 198 -23.68 1.78 10.16
N ALA A 199 -22.77 2.41 10.90
CA ALA A 199 -21.54 2.97 10.32
C ALA A 199 -20.59 1.89 9.79
N GLU A 200 -20.54 0.73 10.42
CA GLU A 200 -19.70 -0.39 9.97
C GLU A 200 -20.12 -0.86 8.58
N ASP A 201 -21.39 -1.14 8.37
CA ASP A 201 -21.91 -1.58 7.08
C ASP A 201 -21.68 -0.53 5.99
N GLU A 202 -21.87 0.74 6.33
CA GLU A 202 -21.66 1.83 5.39
C GLU A 202 -20.19 2.00 5.01
N ILE A 203 -19.23 1.84 5.96
CA ILE A 203 -17.80 1.85 5.69
C ILE A 203 -17.45 0.73 4.71
N TYR A 204 -17.86 -0.51 5.01
CA TYR A 204 -17.58 -1.65 4.13
C TYR A 204 -18.24 -1.52 2.77
N ARG A 205 -19.46 -1.01 2.70
CA ARG A 205 -20.15 -0.72 1.43
C ARG A 205 -19.35 0.26 0.57
N ARG A 206 -18.80 1.32 1.17
CA ARG A 206 -18.04 2.35 0.45
C ARG A 206 -16.71 1.86 -0.10
N ILE A 207 -16.06 0.93 0.58
CA ILE A 207 -14.74 0.42 0.14
C ILE A 207 -14.83 -0.89 -0.65
N GLY A 208 -16.01 -1.51 -0.71
CA GLY A 208 -16.21 -2.84 -1.28
C GLY A 208 -15.92 -2.94 -2.77
N ASP A 209 -15.92 -1.83 -3.50
CA ASP A 209 -15.56 -1.80 -4.92
C ASP A 209 -14.03 -1.80 -5.15
N ILE A 210 -13.21 -1.39 -4.17
CA ILE A 210 -11.73 -1.39 -4.28
C ILE A 210 -11.04 -2.33 -3.30
N CYS A 211 -11.74 -2.93 -2.37
CA CYS A 211 -11.18 -3.86 -1.39
C CYS A 211 -11.83 -5.24 -1.52
N VAL A 212 -11.04 -6.26 -1.81
CA VAL A 212 -11.50 -7.65 -1.85
C VAL A 212 -10.96 -8.40 -0.64
N SER A 213 -11.86 -9.06 0.08
CA SER A 213 -11.55 -10.00 1.17
C SER A 213 -11.89 -11.41 0.72
N MET A 214 -10.96 -12.34 0.91
CA MET A 214 -11.19 -13.78 0.78
C MET A 214 -10.78 -14.41 2.10
N ARG A 215 -11.72 -15.10 2.73
CA ARG A 215 -11.52 -15.87 3.96
C ARG A 215 -11.32 -17.33 3.64
#